data_5d3ca85a598b71a71ee85c2b1177de87
#
_entry.id   5d3ca85a598b71a71ee85c2b1177de87
#
_cell.length_a   1.000
_cell.length_b   1.000
_cell.length_c   1.000
_cell.angle_alpha   90.00
_cell.angle_beta   90.00
_cell.angle_gamma   90.00
#
_symmetry.space_group_name_H-M   'P 1'
#
loop_
_entity.id
_entity.type
_entity.pdbx_description
1 polymer ?
#
loop_
_entity_poly.entity_id
_entity_poly.type
_entity_poly.pdbx_seq_one_letter_code
_entity_poly.pdbx_strand_id
1 'polypeptide(L)'
;MQMPAIALAAAAGRRKWTVETAQRIEAAGFQGIYCASFGDGMGLCLSMAHATKTIKFGTSIMPIYYRVAFDLAQSAAYIHEISDGRFYMGIGVSHGPSLSRLGVQAGKPLSDTRKYVEQMRAAAQQTGPLPPIVLATLRTKMVELSTEIAEGAVWANASRSHMADRKSVV
;
A
#
# COMPACT_ATOMS: atom_id res chain seq x y z
N MET A 1 -21.80 -6.44 -12.92
CA MET A 1 -21.37 -5.42 -11.91
C MET A 1 -20.03 -5.86 -11.39
N GLN A 2 -19.02 -5.00 -11.40
CA GLN A 2 -17.70 -5.33 -10.88
C GLN A 2 -17.75 -5.34 -9.35
N MET A 3 -17.25 -6.43 -8.72
CA MET A 3 -17.19 -6.51 -7.25
C MET A 3 -16.12 -5.56 -6.70
N PRO A 4 -16.36 -4.87 -5.57
CA PRO A 4 -15.38 -3.94 -4.99
C PRO A 4 -14.13 -4.66 -4.48
N ALA A 5 -13.12 -3.91 -4.06
CA ALA A 5 -12.00 -4.43 -3.29
C ALA A 5 -12.35 -4.52 -1.80
N ILE A 6 -11.73 -5.45 -1.09
CA ILE A 6 -11.94 -5.70 0.35
C ILE A 6 -10.65 -5.42 1.12
N ALA A 7 -10.78 -4.87 2.34
CA ALA A 7 -9.64 -4.70 3.23
C ALA A 7 -9.47 -5.92 4.16
N LEU A 8 -8.24 -6.41 4.26
CA LEU A 8 -7.83 -7.45 5.22
C LEU A 8 -6.68 -6.95 6.10
N ALA A 9 -6.55 -7.54 7.27
CA ALA A 9 -5.47 -7.23 8.20
C ALA A 9 -4.80 -8.52 8.73
N ALA A 10 -3.47 -8.47 8.89
CA ALA A 10 -2.65 -9.58 9.39
C ALA A 10 -2.74 -9.72 10.93
N ALA A 11 -3.95 -9.83 11.47
CA ALA A 11 -4.17 -9.90 12.91
C ALA A 11 -3.45 -11.10 13.55
N ALA A 12 -2.81 -10.86 14.70
CA ALA A 12 -2.14 -11.91 15.46
C ALA A 12 -3.14 -13.06 15.80
N GLY A 13 -2.66 -14.30 15.69
CA GLY A 13 -3.47 -15.49 15.92
C GLY A 13 -4.46 -15.85 14.78
N ARG A 14 -4.63 -14.98 13.77
CA ARG A 14 -5.57 -15.21 12.66
C ARG A 14 -4.93 -15.17 11.28
N ARG A 15 -3.60 -15.12 11.17
CA ARG A 15 -2.89 -14.92 9.91
C ARG A 15 -3.19 -16.01 8.87
N LYS A 16 -3.21 -17.27 9.27
CA LYS A 16 -3.58 -18.39 8.40
C LYS A 16 -5.02 -18.24 7.86
N TRP A 17 -5.96 -17.99 8.75
CA TRP A 17 -7.36 -17.75 8.39
C TRP A 17 -7.51 -16.54 7.45
N THR A 18 -6.71 -15.49 7.62
CA THR A 18 -6.72 -14.31 6.73
C THR A 18 -6.28 -14.69 5.32
N VAL A 19 -5.26 -15.53 5.17
CA VAL A 19 -4.80 -16.03 3.85
C VAL A 19 -5.88 -16.91 3.20
N GLU A 20 -6.48 -17.83 3.95
CA GLU A 20 -7.60 -18.65 3.47
C GLU A 20 -8.81 -17.80 3.07
N THR A 21 -9.03 -16.68 3.78
CA THR A 21 -10.08 -15.71 3.44
C THR A 21 -9.75 -14.98 2.13
N ALA A 22 -8.48 -14.62 1.88
CA ALA A 22 -8.06 -14.02 0.63
C ALA A 22 -8.36 -14.94 -0.59
N GLN A 23 -8.13 -16.23 -0.45
CA GLN A 23 -8.50 -17.23 -1.49
C GLN A 23 -10.01 -17.28 -1.74
N ARG A 24 -10.82 -17.21 -0.68
CA ARG A 24 -12.30 -17.15 -0.82
C ARG A 24 -12.77 -15.86 -1.47
N ILE A 25 -12.14 -14.74 -1.17
CA ILE A 25 -12.41 -13.43 -1.80
C ILE A 25 -12.09 -13.50 -3.30
N GLU A 26 -10.97 -14.08 -3.67
CA GLU A 26 -10.60 -14.32 -5.07
C GLU A 26 -11.64 -15.20 -5.79
N ALA A 27 -11.98 -16.34 -5.20
CA ALA A 27 -12.96 -17.26 -5.74
C ALA A 27 -14.37 -16.64 -5.89
N ALA A 28 -14.71 -15.67 -5.06
CA ALA A 28 -15.95 -14.91 -5.13
C ALA A 28 -15.94 -13.77 -6.18
N GLY A 29 -14.82 -13.56 -6.89
CA GLY A 29 -14.73 -12.59 -7.98
C GLY A 29 -14.55 -11.13 -7.55
N PHE A 30 -14.04 -10.87 -6.36
CA PHE A 30 -13.68 -9.52 -5.94
C PHE A 30 -12.47 -8.99 -6.72
N GLN A 31 -12.42 -7.67 -6.94
CA GLN A 31 -11.38 -7.05 -7.76
C GLN A 31 -10.01 -6.97 -7.11
N GLY A 32 -9.95 -6.86 -5.79
CA GLY A 32 -8.71 -6.69 -5.09
C GLY A 32 -8.81 -6.80 -3.57
N ILE A 33 -7.65 -6.87 -2.95
CA ILE A 33 -7.50 -6.92 -1.49
C ILE A 33 -6.53 -5.82 -1.05
N TYR A 34 -6.98 -4.96 -0.16
CA TYR A 34 -6.13 -3.98 0.52
C TYR A 34 -5.66 -4.50 1.87
N CYS A 35 -4.35 -4.61 2.04
CA CYS A 35 -3.75 -5.01 3.32
C CYS A 35 -3.58 -3.78 4.21
N ALA A 36 -4.44 -3.67 5.21
CA ALA A 36 -4.39 -2.58 6.17
C ALA A 36 -3.10 -2.64 7.03
N SER A 37 -2.66 -1.48 7.51
CA SER A 37 -1.44 -1.34 8.33
C SER A 37 -1.54 -1.90 9.76
N PHE A 38 -2.56 -2.69 10.05
CA PHE A 38 -2.70 -3.43 11.30
C PHE A 38 -2.00 -4.79 11.19
N GLY A 39 -0.88 -4.93 11.86
CA GLY A 39 -0.02 -6.10 11.77
C GLY A 39 0.99 -6.01 10.61
N ASP A 40 1.49 -7.14 10.14
CA ASP A 40 2.47 -7.21 9.05
C ASP A 40 1.78 -7.24 7.68
N GLY A 41 1.57 -6.05 7.10
CA GLY A 41 0.97 -5.90 5.78
C GLY A 41 1.83 -6.48 4.65
N MET A 42 3.17 -6.37 4.73
CA MET A 42 4.07 -6.93 3.72
C MET A 42 4.10 -8.47 3.79
N GLY A 43 4.15 -9.04 4.99
CA GLY A 43 4.04 -10.49 5.18
C GLY A 43 2.71 -11.05 4.69
N LEU A 44 1.60 -10.31 4.85
CA LEU A 44 0.32 -10.69 4.29
C LEU A 44 0.33 -10.62 2.76
N CYS A 45 0.89 -9.56 2.16
CA CYS A 45 1.03 -9.43 0.72
C CYS A 45 1.89 -10.58 0.14
N LEU A 46 3.01 -10.93 0.78
CA LEU A 46 3.84 -12.06 0.39
C LEU A 46 3.05 -13.38 0.43
N SER A 47 2.28 -13.60 1.49
CA SER A 47 1.44 -14.80 1.61
C SER A 47 0.38 -14.85 0.51
N MET A 48 -0.23 -13.72 0.15
CA MET A 48 -1.21 -13.66 -0.94
C MET A 48 -0.58 -13.86 -2.32
N ALA A 49 0.65 -13.40 -2.54
CA ALA A 49 1.38 -13.65 -3.78
C ALA A 49 1.45 -15.14 -4.11
N HIS A 50 1.67 -15.98 -3.08
CA HIS A 50 1.70 -17.44 -3.22
C HIS A 50 0.31 -18.10 -3.17
N ALA A 51 -0.59 -17.60 -2.35
CA ALA A 51 -1.87 -18.25 -2.08
C ALA A 51 -2.98 -17.96 -3.11
N THR A 52 -2.84 -16.87 -3.88
CA THR A 52 -3.81 -16.42 -4.88
C THR A 52 -3.21 -16.42 -6.28
N LYS A 53 -4.06 -16.38 -7.33
CA LYS A 53 -3.62 -16.52 -8.72
C LYS A 53 -3.89 -15.29 -9.59
N THR A 54 -4.99 -14.59 -9.37
CA THR A 54 -5.49 -13.56 -10.29
C THR A 54 -5.83 -12.25 -9.60
N ILE A 55 -6.23 -12.29 -8.33
CA ILE A 55 -6.68 -11.10 -7.61
C ILE A 55 -5.54 -10.11 -7.42
N LYS A 56 -5.81 -8.83 -7.63
CA LYS A 56 -4.89 -7.74 -7.32
C LYS A 56 -4.88 -7.49 -5.82
N PHE A 57 -3.75 -7.14 -5.28
CA PHE A 57 -3.62 -6.82 -3.85
C PHE A 57 -2.53 -5.79 -3.61
N GLY A 58 -2.57 -5.15 -2.47
CA GLY A 58 -1.57 -4.15 -2.10
C GLY A 58 -1.67 -3.70 -0.67
N THR A 59 -0.66 -3.01 -0.19
CA THR A 59 -0.70 -2.37 1.12
C THR A 59 -1.59 -1.14 1.10
N SER A 60 -2.37 -0.91 2.16
CA SER A 60 -3.15 0.31 2.35
C SER A 60 -3.14 0.74 3.82
N ILE A 61 -2.07 1.30 4.26
CA ILE A 61 -0.81 1.60 3.56
C ILE A 61 0.38 1.10 4.39
N MET A 62 1.56 1.04 3.83
CA MET A 62 2.80 0.89 4.59
C MET A 62 3.33 2.27 5.01
N PRO A 63 3.54 2.53 6.31
CA PRO A 63 4.11 3.79 6.76
C PRO A 63 5.57 3.96 6.34
N ILE A 64 5.89 5.11 5.72
CA ILE A 64 7.25 5.41 5.25
C ILE A 64 8.30 5.49 6.36
N TYR A 65 7.87 5.75 7.58
CA TYR A 65 8.76 5.88 8.73
C TYR A 65 9.08 4.55 9.45
N TYR A 66 8.49 3.43 9.02
CA TYR A 66 8.72 2.14 9.70
C TYR A 66 9.92 1.37 9.14
N ARG A 67 10.28 1.61 7.88
CA ARG A 67 11.37 0.90 7.20
C ARG A 67 12.17 1.87 6.33
N VAL A 68 13.45 1.62 6.15
CA VAL A 68 14.25 2.37 5.17
C VAL A 68 13.79 2.06 3.75
N ALA A 69 13.85 3.05 2.87
CA ALA A 69 13.31 2.95 1.52
C ALA A 69 13.90 1.80 0.70
N PHE A 70 15.21 1.55 0.83
CA PHE A 70 15.90 0.46 0.14
C PHE A 70 15.35 -0.91 0.57
N ASP A 71 15.20 -1.16 1.87
CA ASP A 71 14.67 -2.42 2.39
C ASP A 71 13.20 -2.65 1.98
N LEU A 72 12.39 -1.58 1.97
CA LEU A 72 11.02 -1.68 1.49
C LEU A 72 10.97 -1.95 -0.02
N ALA A 73 11.86 -1.32 -0.81
CA ALA A 73 11.96 -1.54 -2.26
C ALA A 73 12.31 -2.99 -2.59
N GLN A 74 13.27 -3.60 -1.87
CA GLN A 74 13.62 -5.02 -2.04
C GLN A 74 12.40 -5.92 -1.81
N SER A 75 11.69 -5.72 -0.71
CA SER A 75 10.49 -6.50 -0.40
C SER A 75 9.38 -6.29 -1.43
N ALA A 76 9.20 -5.05 -1.90
CA ALA A 76 8.17 -4.70 -2.87
C ALA A 76 8.46 -5.29 -4.25
N ALA A 77 9.70 -5.20 -4.74
CA ALA A 77 10.13 -5.79 -6.00
C ALA A 77 9.96 -7.33 -5.97
N TYR A 78 10.38 -7.97 -4.90
CA TYR A 78 10.22 -9.41 -4.72
C TYR A 78 8.76 -9.85 -4.80
N ILE A 79 7.86 -9.20 -4.05
CA ILE A 79 6.43 -9.53 -4.08
C ILE A 79 5.81 -9.25 -5.45
N HIS A 80 6.24 -8.18 -6.11
CA HIS A 80 5.76 -7.82 -7.45
C HIS A 80 6.12 -8.88 -8.48
N GLU A 81 7.37 -9.33 -8.48
CA GLU A 81 7.87 -10.38 -9.36
C GLU A 81 7.13 -11.70 -9.15
N ILE A 82 7.11 -12.24 -7.93
CA ILE A 82 6.49 -13.55 -7.65
C ILE A 82 4.98 -13.56 -7.77
N SER A 83 4.34 -12.39 -7.81
CA SER A 83 2.90 -12.25 -8.02
C SER A 83 2.51 -11.97 -9.46
N ASP A 84 3.45 -12.01 -10.41
CA ASP A 84 3.21 -11.68 -11.82
C ASP A 84 2.56 -10.28 -11.98
N GLY A 85 3.07 -9.29 -11.25
CA GLY A 85 2.62 -7.90 -11.35
C GLY A 85 1.27 -7.59 -10.67
N ARG A 86 0.71 -8.48 -9.85
CA ARG A 86 -0.57 -8.26 -9.15
C ARG A 86 -0.48 -7.37 -7.92
N PHE A 87 0.72 -7.11 -7.44
CA PHE A 87 0.97 -6.33 -6.24
C PHE A 87 1.06 -4.83 -6.50
N TYR A 88 0.43 -4.02 -5.64
CA TYR A 88 0.47 -2.56 -5.59
C TYR A 88 1.05 -2.10 -4.26
N MET A 89 2.00 -1.17 -4.30
CA MET A 89 2.65 -0.65 -3.10
C MET A 89 1.99 0.63 -2.60
N GLY A 90 1.05 0.50 -1.67
CA GLY A 90 0.47 1.66 -0.99
C GLY A 90 1.36 2.13 0.16
N ILE A 91 1.79 3.39 0.15
CA ILE A 91 2.60 4.03 1.20
C ILE A 91 1.98 5.33 1.71
N GLY A 92 2.40 5.76 2.89
CA GLY A 92 1.93 7.01 3.48
C GLY A 92 2.61 7.33 4.80
N VAL A 93 2.29 8.48 5.35
CA VAL A 93 2.94 9.01 6.56
C VAL A 93 2.41 8.44 7.89
N SER A 94 1.30 7.68 7.84
CA SER A 94 0.62 7.19 9.04
C SER A 94 0.03 8.31 9.93
N HIS A 95 -0.40 7.95 11.13
CA HIS A 95 -0.99 8.88 12.10
C HIS A 95 -0.02 9.17 13.23
N GLY A 96 0.04 10.42 13.69
CA GLY A 96 0.92 10.86 14.75
C GLY A 96 0.89 9.96 16.01
N PRO A 97 -0.30 9.61 16.56
CA PRO A 97 -0.38 8.71 17.72
C PRO A 97 0.24 7.31 17.48
N SER A 98 0.15 6.77 16.27
CA SER A 98 0.76 5.48 15.94
C SER A 98 2.28 5.59 15.88
N LEU A 99 2.82 6.66 15.31
CA LEU A 99 4.26 6.92 15.25
C LEU A 99 4.83 7.15 16.66
N SER A 100 4.17 7.97 17.48
CA SER A 100 4.59 8.23 18.85
C SER A 100 4.66 6.96 19.70
N ARG A 101 3.67 6.06 19.55
CA ARG A 101 3.66 4.77 20.28
C ARG A 101 4.87 3.90 19.93
N LEU A 102 5.41 4.03 18.73
CA LEU A 102 6.59 3.31 18.27
C LEU A 102 7.91 4.07 18.48
N GLY A 103 7.86 5.24 19.14
CA GLY A 103 9.04 6.09 19.33
C GLY A 103 9.57 6.70 18.02
N VAL A 104 8.76 6.75 16.98
CA VAL A 104 9.13 7.28 15.66
C VAL A 104 8.73 8.75 15.58
N GLN A 105 9.68 9.60 15.23
CA GLN A 105 9.41 11.02 14.96
C GLN A 105 9.05 11.22 13.49
N ALA A 106 7.87 11.80 13.24
CA ALA A 106 7.49 12.24 11.91
C ALA A 106 8.23 13.53 11.54
N GLY A 107 8.73 13.60 10.32
CA GLY A 107 9.30 14.81 9.74
C GLY A 107 8.26 15.65 9.01
N LYS A 108 8.63 16.15 7.83
CA LYS A 108 7.76 16.95 6.95
C LYS A 108 7.03 16.05 5.94
N PRO A 109 5.72 15.78 6.09
CA PRO A 109 5.01 14.75 5.31
C PRO A 109 5.25 14.79 3.80
N LEU A 110 5.16 15.96 3.16
CA LEU A 110 5.29 16.08 1.70
C LEU A 110 6.72 15.82 1.22
N SER A 111 7.70 16.47 1.84
CA SER A 111 9.11 16.30 1.45
C SER A 111 9.63 14.91 1.79
N ASP A 112 9.21 14.35 2.92
CA ASP A 112 9.64 13.02 3.33
C ASP A 112 9.05 11.94 2.42
N THR A 113 7.78 12.08 2.03
CA THR A 113 7.14 11.16 1.06
C THR A 113 7.82 11.25 -0.29
N ARG A 114 8.11 12.45 -0.81
CA ARG A 114 8.84 12.63 -2.07
C ARG A 114 10.20 11.95 -2.02
N LYS A 115 11.00 12.29 -1.02
CA LYS A 115 12.33 11.71 -0.84
C LYS A 115 12.29 10.18 -0.72
N TYR A 116 11.30 9.66 -0.02
CA TYR A 116 11.15 8.22 0.16
C TYR A 116 10.85 7.51 -1.16
N VAL A 117 9.93 8.04 -1.98
CA VAL A 117 9.63 7.49 -3.31
C VAL A 117 10.83 7.57 -4.23
N GLU A 118 11.56 8.69 -4.23
CA GLU A 118 12.79 8.85 -5.01
C GLU A 118 13.84 7.81 -4.62
N GLN A 119 14.03 7.58 -3.33
CA GLN A 119 14.95 6.55 -2.82
C GLN A 119 14.52 5.13 -3.20
N MET A 120 13.22 4.81 -3.13
CA MET A 120 12.71 3.52 -3.60
C MET A 120 12.98 3.33 -5.10
N ARG A 121 12.70 4.34 -5.93
CA ARG A 121 12.95 4.28 -7.37
C ARG A 121 14.43 4.15 -7.72
N ALA A 122 15.30 4.85 -7.00
CA ALA A 122 16.75 4.69 -7.15
C ALA A 122 17.20 3.26 -6.79
N ALA A 123 16.60 2.64 -5.77
CA ALA A 123 16.90 1.28 -5.38
C ALA A 123 16.51 0.25 -6.45
N ALA A 124 15.56 0.55 -7.33
CA ALA A 124 15.08 -0.36 -8.37
C ALA A 124 16.18 -0.86 -9.32
N GLN A 125 17.25 -0.11 -9.48
CA GLN A 125 18.43 -0.54 -10.26
C GLN A 125 19.11 -1.79 -9.66
N GLN A 126 18.98 -2.00 -8.36
CA GLN A 126 19.57 -3.13 -7.63
C GLN A 126 18.54 -4.18 -7.23
N THR A 127 17.30 -3.77 -6.99
CA THR A 127 16.24 -4.63 -6.45
C THR A 127 15.33 -5.24 -7.51
N GLY A 128 15.36 -4.73 -8.73
CA GLY A 128 14.44 -5.07 -9.81
C GLY A 128 13.25 -4.11 -9.91
N PRO A 129 12.33 -4.37 -10.87
CA PRO A 129 11.17 -3.51 -11.11
C PRO A 129 10.29 -3.36 -9.88
N LEU A 130 9.91 -2.14 -9.56
CA LEU A 130 8.97 -1.87 -8.47
C LEU A 130 7.51 -2.04 -8.93
N PRO A 131 6.61 -2.41 -8.02
CA PRO A 131 5.17 -2.33 -8.27
C PRO A 131 4.72 -0.87 -8.45
N PRO A 132 3.54 -0.63 -9.02
CA PRO A 132 2.92 0.68 -8.98
C PRO A 132 2.82 1.20 -7.54
N ILE A 133 3.29 2.43 -7.33
CA ILE A 133 3.25 3.10 -6.02
C ILE A 133 1.96 3.90 -5.91
N VAL A 134 1.23 3.70 -4.79
CA VAL A 134 -0.02 4.41 -4.49
C VAL A 134 0.17 5.20 -3.21
N LEU A 135 -0.10 6.50 -3.22
CA LEU A 135 0.04 7.33 -2.03
C LEU A 135 -1.25 7.45 -1.23
N ALA A 136 -1.13 7.32 0.10
CA ALA A 136 -2.21 7.71 0.99
C ALA A 136 -2.36 9.23 1.01
N THR A 137 -3.51 9.70 0.58
CA THR A 137 -3.81 11.12 0.47
C THR A 137 -5.02 11.49 1.32
N LEU A 138 -4.98 12.66 1.95
CA LEU A 138 -6.12 13.21 2.69
C LEU A 138 -6.34 14.68 2.36
N ARG A 139 -5.27 15.45 2.19
CA ARG A 139 -5.31 16.90 1.92
C ARG A 139 -4.83 17.19 0.51
N THR A 140 -5.29 18.30 -0.07
CA THR A 140 -5.01 18.72 -1.46
C THR A 140 -3.55 18.63 -1.85
N LYS A 141 -2.62 19.16 -1.04
CA LYS A 141 -1.19 19.11 -1.34
C LYS A 141 -0.60 17.69 -1.45
N MET A 142 -1.15 16.72 -0.71
CA MET A 142 -0.72 15.32 -0.83
C MET A 142 -1.34 14.67 -2.07
N VAL A 143 -2.53 15.09 -2.46
CA VAL A 143 -3.16 14.68 -3.73
C VAL A 143 -2.34 15.20 -4.91
N GLU A 144 -1.99 16.49 -4.93
CA GLU A 144 -1.10 17.11 -5.93
C GLU A 144 0.24 16.36 -6.01
N LEU A 145 0.87 16.10 -4.85
CA LEU A 145 2.10 15.32 -4.81
C LEU A 145 1.93 13.93 -5.43
N SER A 146 0.79 13.26 -5.19
CA SER A 146 0.57 11.92 -5.74
C SER A 146 0.52 11.91 -7.27
N THR A 147 0.03 12.97 -7.90
CA THR A 147 0.03 13.08 -9.37
C THR A 147 1.41 13.27 -9.97
N GLU A 148 2.35 13.79 -9.18
CA GLU A 148 3.72 14.03 -9.65
C GLU A 148 4.64 12.79 -9.49
N ILE A 149 4.43 12.03 -8.42
CA ILE A 149 5.41 11.02 -8.00
C ILE A 149 4.84 9.60 -7.81
N ALA A 150 3.58 9.34 -8.14
CA ALA A 150 2.97 8.03 -7.92
C ALA A 150 2.03 7.64 -9.06
N GLU A 151 1.74 6.36 -9.14
CA GLU A 151 0.81 5.79 -10.13
C GLU A 151 -0.65 5.81 -9.66
N GLY A 152 -0.90 6.26 -8.42
CA GLY A 152 -2.26 6.38 -7.89
C GLY A 152 -2.33 6.98 -6.50
N ALA A 153 -3.55 7.19 -6.05
CA ALA A 153 -3.85 7.71 -4.72
C ALA A 153 -4.93 6.88 -4.03
N VAL A 154 -4.84 6.75 -2.70
CA VAL A 154 -5.86 6.11 -1.87
C VAL A 154 -6.28 7.04 -0.74
N TRP A 155 -7.57 7.13 -0.51
CA TRP A 155 -8.17 7.96 0.53
C TRP A 155 -8.74 7.10 1.64
N ALA A 156 -8.30 7.32 2.87
CA ALA A 156 -8.99 6.84 4.06
C ALA A 156 -9.94 7.94 4.56
N ASN A 157 -11.16 7.56 4.93
CA ASN A 157 -12.15 8.47 5.52
C ASN A 157 -12.52 9.70 4.65
N ALA A 158 -12.45 9.58 3.33
CA ALA A 158 -12.89 10.65 2.43
C ALA A 158 -14.42 10.76 2.47
N SER A 159 -14.95 11.96 2.69
CA SER A 159 -16.38 12.22 2.55
C SER A 159 -16.78 12.22 1.07
N ARG A 160 -17.99 11.73 0.77
CA ARG A 160 -18.51 11.68 -0.61
C ARG A 160 -18.52 13.06 -1.29
N SER A 161 -18.78 14.13 -0.54
CA SER A 161 -18.77 15.51 -1.03
C SER A 161 -17.38 15.97 -1.48
N HIS A 162 -16.31 15.49 -0.85
CA HIS A 162 -14.94 15.82 -1.25
C HIS A 162 -14.38 14.94 -2.37
N MET A 163 -15.02 13.82 -2.69
CA MET A 163 -14.55 12.95 -3.77
C MET A 163 -14.85 13.50 -5.17
N ALA A 164 -15.86 14.34 -5.31
CA ALA A 164 -16.22 14.95 -6.60
C ALA A 164 -15.10 15.89 -7.11
N ASP A 165 -14.50 16.68 -6.22
CA ASP A 165 -13.42 17.62 -6.54
C ASP A 165 -12.07 16.94 -6.84
N ARG A 166 -11.96 15.64 -6.56
CA ARG A 166 -10.70 14.87 -6.65
C ARG A 166 -10.69 13.87 -7.81
N LYS A 167 -11.77 13.78 -8.58
CA LYS A 167 -11.85 12.89 -9.76
C LYS A 167 -10.88 13.25 -10.89
N SER A 168 -10.36 14.46 -10.88
CA SER A 168 -9.37 14.93 -11.88
C SER A 168 -7.94 14.47 -11.59
N VAL A 169 -7.71 13.67 -10.55
CA VAL A 169 -6.38 13.31 -10.05
C VAL A 169 -6.12 11.79 -10.17
N VAL A 170 -7.04 11.03 -10.75
CA VAL A 170 -6.89 9.58 -10.95
C VAL A 170 -6.92 9.27 -12.44
#